data_31f98dc8f2b7fd3b20fbcd4c154a939b
#
_entry.id   31f98dc8f2b7fd3b20fbcd4c154a939b
#
_cell.length_a   1.000
_cell.length_b   1.000
_cell.length_c   1.000
_cell.angle_alpha   90.00
_cell.angle_beta   90.00
_cell.angle_gamma   90.00
#
_symmetry.space_group_name_H-M   'P 1'
#
loop_
_entity.id
_entity.type
_entity.pdbx_description
1 polymer ?
#
loop_
_entity_poly.entity_id
_entity_poly.type
_entity_poly.pdbx_seq_one_letter_code
_entity_poly.pdbx_strand_id
1 'polypeptide(L)'
;ERIELARLREAFPEDILEVSEFRGDLRITVRRERIAEILLFLRDDPALRFNFFSECLGVDYLDPATGAPILGKQWRFEVVYNLYSLHNPRTGEGRNARLFIKVGVPEDDPVVPTVTGVYAGAEFPEREIFDMFGIRFEGHRDMRRILMADDWIGHPQRKDYPLGGERVQFPDGRYGPSVAERVVQHPGESFFGR
;
A
#
# COMPACT_ATOMS: atom_id res chain seq x y z
N GLU A 1 -17.72 5.97 -21.14
CA GLU A 1 -16.49 5.64 -20.42
C GLU A 1 -15.97 6.89 -19.70
N ARG A 2 -15.46 6.72 -18.47
CA ARG A 2 -14.87 7.83 -17.70
C ARG A 2 -13.59 8.32 -18.37
N ILE A 3 -13.38 9.62 -18.40
CA ILE A 3 -12.24 10.24 -19.08
C ILE A 3 -10.90 9.77 -18.49
N GLU A 4 -10.83 9.52 -17.17
CA GLU A 4 -9.65 9.02 -16.50
C GLU A 4 -9.20 7.67 -17.11
N LEU A 5 -10.17 6.78 -17.30
CA LEU A 5 -9.90 5.46 -17.88
C LEU A 5 -9.56 5.55 -19.36
N ALA A 6 -10.27 6.37 -20.12
CA ALA A 6 -10.01 6.56 -21.55
C ALA A 6 -8.58 7.09 -21.80
N ARG A 7 -8.18 8.12 -21.05
CA ARG A 7 -6.83 8.70 -21.15
C ARG A 7 -5.72 7.73 -20.73
N LEU A 8 -5.97 6.95 -19.66
CA LEU A 8 -5.01 5.95 -19.22
C LEU A 8 -4.87 4.81 -20.23
N ARG A 9 -5.97 4.34 -20.85
CA ARG A 9 -5.92 3.32 -21.89
C ARG A 9 -5.19 3.79 -23.16
N GLU A 10 -5.31 5.06 -23.49
CA GLU A 10 -4.59 5.65 -24.61
C GLU A 10 -3.07 5.70 -24.34
N ALA A 11 -2.67 6.13 -23.13
CA ALA A 11 -1.27 6.33 -22.78
C ALA A 11 -0.56 5.04 -22.32
N PHE A 12 -1.28 4.12 -21.65
CA PHE A 12 -0.74 2.92 -21.01
C PHE A 12 -1.61 1.69 -21.30
N PRO A 13 -1.80 1.29 -22.58
CA PRO A 13 -2.75 0.24 -22.97
C PRO A 13 -2.45 -1.13 -22.37
N GLU A 14 -1.17 -1.45 -22.14
CA GLU A 14 -0.72 -2.76 -21.63
C GLU A 14 -0.53 -2.78 -20.10
N ASP A 15 -0.61 -1.63 -19.45
CA ASP A 15 -0.29 -1.52 -18.03
C ASP A 15 -1.52 -1.53 -17.12
N ILE A 16 -2.73 -1.52 -17.70
CA ILE A 16 -3.99 -1.62 -16.96
C ILE A 16 -4.37 -3.10 -16.84
N LEU A 17 -4.36 -3.61 -15.61
CA LEU A 17 -4.61 -5.02 -15.30
C LEU A 17 -6.09 -5.29 -14.95
N GLU A 18 -6.70 -4.40 -14.15
CA GLU A 18 -8.07 -4.54 -13.69
C GLU A 18 -8.72 -3.16 -13.57
N VAL A 19 -10.00 -3.08 -13.89
CA VAL A 19 -10.81 -1.87 -13.68
C VAL A 19 -12.07 -2.26 -12.93
N SER A 20 -12.35 -1.57 -11.85
CA SER A 20 -13.58 -1.75 -11.10
C SER A 20 -14.17 -0.41 -10.69
N GLU A 21 -15.49 -0.37 -10.54
CA GLU A 21 -16.20 0.79 -10.03
C GLU A 21 -17.11 0.36 -8.88
N PHE A 22 -17.05 1.09 -7.78
CA PHE A 22 -17.90 0.83 -6.64
C PHE A 22 -18.37 2.13 -6.02
N ARG A 23 -19.69 2.32 -5.95
CA ARG A 23 -20.34 3.53 -5.40
C ARG A 23 -19.85 4.83 -6.02
N GLY A 24 -19.56 4.79 -7.34
CA GLY A 24 -19.05 5.96 -8.07
C GLY A 24 -17.54 6.17 -8.01
N ASP A 25 -16.82 5.37 -7.24
CA ASP A 25 -15.35 5.41 -7.17
C ASP A 25 -14.73 4.49 -8.21
N LEU A 26 -13.95 5.07 -9.11
CA LEU A 26 -13.16 4.33 -10.07
C LEU A 26 -11.88 3.81 -9.40
N ARG A 27 -11.61 2.53 -9.59
CA ARG A 27 -10.43 1.83 -9.10
C ARG A 27 -9.75 1.14 -10.27
N ILE A 28 -8.47 1.42 -10.48
CA ILE A 28 -7.69 0.88 -11.59
C ILE A 28 -6.45 0.20 -11.02
N THR A 29 -6.31 -1.09 -11.26
CA THR A 29 -5.10 -1.83 -10.93
C THR A 29 -4.15 -1.77 -12.12
N VAL A 30 -2.91 -1.36 -11.85
CA VAL A 30 -1.89 -1.17 -12.88
C VAL A 30 -0.63 -1.97 -12.55
N ARG A 31 0.26 -2.13 -13.57
CA ARG A 31 1.58 -2.72 -13.36
C ARG A 31 2.40 -1.87 -12.40
N ARG A 32 2.99 -2.50 -11.39
CA ARG A 32 3.74 -1.80 -10.33
C ARG A 32 4.98 -1.07 -10.85
N GLU A 33 5.62 -1.63 -11.89
CA GLU A 33 6.83 -1.07 -12.48
C GLU A 33 6.60 0.30 -13.14
N ARG A 34 5.35 0.56 -13.54
CA ARG A 34 4.95 1.80 -14.23
C ARG A 34 4.25 2.80 -13.32
N ILE A 35 4.14 2.52 -12.03
CA ILE A 35 3.32 3.33 -11.11
C ILE A 35 3.76 4.80 -11.09
N ALA A 36 5.04 5.10 -11.01
CA ALA A 36 5.54 6.47 -10.96
C ALA A 36 5.20 7.26 -12.24
N GLU A 37 5.32 6.63 -13.42
CA GLU A 37 5.01 7.25 -14.69
C GLU A 37 3.49 7.47 -14.86
N ILE A 38 2.69 6.49 -14.44
CA ILE A 38 1.23 6.59 -14.48
C ILE A 38 0.74 7.72 -13.57
N LEU A 39 1.28 7.82 -12.35
CA LEU A 39 0.92 8.89 -11.43
C LEU A 39 1.40 10.26 -11.91
N LEU A 40 2.57 10.33 -12.53
CA LEU A 40 3.07 11.54 -13.18
C LEU A 40 2.13 12.00 -14.31
N PHE A 41 1.72 11.07 -15.17
CA PHE A 41 0.75 11.35 -16.23
C PHE A 41 -0.59 11.84 -15.67
N LEU A 42 -1.13 11.18 -14.67
CA LEU A 42 -2.39 11.58 -14.03
C LEU A 42 -2.32 12.98 -13.42
N ARG A 43 -1.17 13.36 -12.85
CA ARG A 43 -0.94 14.68 -12.27
C ARG A 43 -0.86 15.77 -13.36
N ASP A 44 -0.12 15.51 -14.44
CA ASP A 44 0.30 16.51 -15.39
C ASP A 44 -0.62 16.63 -16.62
N ASP A 45 -1.41 15.60 -16.95
CA ASP A 45 -2.38 15.65 -18.05
C ASP A 45 -3.40 16.78 -17.82
N PRO A 46 -3.53 17.74 -18.76
CA PRO A 46 -4.39 18.91 -18.60
C PRO A 46 -5.88 18.58 -18.41
N ALA A 47 -6.32 17.42 -18.95
CA ALA A 47 -7.72 16.99 -18.85
C ALA A 47 -8.00 16.26 -17.53
N LEU A 48 -6.96 15.80 -16.82
CA LEU A 48 -7.11 14.98 -15.60
C LEU A 48 -6.76 15.75 -14.34
N ARG A 49 -5.55 16.31 -14.28
CA ARG A 49 -5.07 17.17 -13.18
C ARG A 49 -5.30 16.55 -11.78
N PHE A 50 -4.87 15.31 -11.57
CA PHE A 50 -4.86 14.71 -10.25
C PHE A 50 -3.73 15.30 -9.41
N ASN A 51 -3.91 16.54 -9.02
CA ASN A 51 -2.94 17.41 -8.37
C ASN A 51 -2.85 17.25 -6.86
N PHE A 52 -3.75 16.47 -6.26
CA PHE A 52 -3.77 16.22 -4.83
C PHE A 52 -3.64 14.73 -4.52
N PHE A 53 -2.54 14.41 -3.85
CA PHE A 53 -2.29 13.11 -3.26
C PHE A 53 -2.87 13.11 -1.85
N SER A 54 -3.88 12.29 -1.61
CA SER A 54 -4.49 12.17 -0.28
C SER A 54 -3.66 11.26 0.61
N GLU A 55 -3.42 10.05 0.12
CA GLU A 55 -2.71 9.01 0.87
C GLU A 55 -2.32 7.85 -0.03
N CYS A 56 -1.43 6.98 0.45
CA CYS A 56 -1.33 5.60 -0.01
C CYS A 56 -1.44 4.63 1.17
N LEU A 57 -2.00 3.47 0.91
CA LEU A 57 -2.33 2.46 1.90
C LEU A 57 -1.79 1.10 1.46
N GLY A 58 -1.26 0.33 2.41
CA GLY A 58 -0.96 -1.09 2.23
C GLY A 58 -2.17 -1.95 2.61
N VAL A 59 -2.36 -3.05 1.88
CA VAL A 59 -3.37 -4.06 2.20
C VAL A 59 -2.72 -5.43 2.15
N ASP A 60 -2.95 -6.27 3.15
CA ASP A 60 -2.58 -7.69 3.16
C ASP A 60 -3.83 -8.53 2.93
N TYR A 61 -3.83 -9.32 1.86
CA TYR A 61 -4.93 -10.22 1.49
C TYR A 61 -4.71 -11.66 1.97
N LEU A 62 -3.65 -11.94 2.73
CA LEU A 62 -3.41 -13.28 3.23
C LEU A 62 -4.61 -13.79 4.05
N ASP A 63 -5.03 -15.02 3.78
CA ASP A 63 -5.85 -15.80 4.69
C ASP A 63 -4.92 -16.66 5.56
N PRO A 64 -4.81 -16.37 6.86
CA PRO A 64 -3.92 -17.14 7.74
C PRO A 64 -4.29 -18.63 7.83
N ALA A 65 -5.54 -18.99 7.54
CA ALA A 65 -6.00 -20.38 7.62
C ALA A 65 -5.56 -21.22 6.40
N THR A 66 -5.49 -20.59 5.22
CA THR A 66 -5.14 -21.28 3.97
C THR A 66 -3.72 -20.97 3.47
N GLY A 67 -3.11 -19.89 3.98
CA GLY A 67 -1.83 -19.40 3.50
C GLY A 67 -1.86 -18.77 2.09
N ALA A 68 -3.05 -18.50 1.57
CA ALA A 68 -3.26 -17.95 0.23
C ALA A 68 -4.00 -16.61 0.28
N PRO A 69 -3.90 -15.76 -0.75
CA PRO A 69 -4.67 -14.53 -0.82
C PRO A 69 -6.17 -14.77 -0.93
N ILE A 70 -6.97 -14.05 -0.13
CA ILE A 70 -8.44 -14.08 -0.18
C ILE A 70 -8.99 -13.32 -1.41
N LEU A 71 -10.30 -13.45 -1.65
CA LEU A 71 -11.05 -12.71 -2.68
C LEU A 71 -10.53 -12.92 -4.12
N GLY A 72 -9.88 -14.05 -4.38
CA GLY A 72 -9.32 -14.37 -5.71
C GLY A 72 -8.19 -13.43 -6.14
N LYS A 73 -7.55 -12.75 -5.21
CA LYS A 73 -6.41 -11.88 -5.50
C LYS A 73 -5.21 -12.71 -5.99
N GLN A 74 -4.52 -12.18 -6.99
CA GLN A 74 -3.32 -12.79 -7.55
C GLN A 74 -2.09 -12.56 -6.64
N TRP A 75 -2.08 -11.46 -5.89
CA TRP A 75 -0.95 -11.05 -5.02
C TRP A 75 -1.38 -11.00 -3.56
N ARG A 76 -0.43 -11.26 -2.68
CA ARG A 76 -0.65 -11.14 -1.24
C ARG A 76 -0.91 -9.70 -0.82
N PHE A 77 -0.08 -8.77 -1.29
CA PHE A 77 -0.20 -7.36 -0.91
C PHE A 77 -0.73 -6.51 -2.06
N GLU A 78 -1.30 -5.37 -1.71
CA GLU A 78 -1.72 -4.33 -2.63
C GLU A 78 -1.38 -2.97 -2.02
N VAL A 79 -0.81 -2.07 -2.83
CA VAL A 79 -0.67 -0.66 -2.47
C VAL A 79 -1.74 0.12 -3.21
N VAL A 80 -2.49 0.94 -2.48
CA VAL A 80 -3.61 1.73 -3.00
C VAL A 80 -3.28 3.21 -2.86
N TYR A 81 -3.27 3.93 -3.96
CA TYR A 81 -3.05 5.37 -4.02
C TYR A 81 -4.39 6.08 -4.19
N ASN A 82 -4.73 6.98 -3.29
CA ASN A 82 -5.95 7.78 -3.31
C ASN A 82 -5.63 9.19 -3.80
N LEU A 83 -6.15 9.52 -4.97
CA LEU A 83 -5.85 10.75 -5.68
C LEU A 83 -7.11 11.59 -5.90
N TYR A 84 -6.95 12.91 -5.87
CA TYR A 84 -8.00 13.85 -6.20
C TYR A 84 -7.53 14.84 -7.27
N SER A 85 -8.44 15.14 -8.19
CA SER A 85 -8.36 16.29 -9.08
C SER A 85 -9.16 17.41 -8.45
N LEU A 86 -8.50 18.28 -7.68
CA LEU A 86 -9.17 19.37 -7.00
C LEU A 86 -9.41 20.54 -7.94
N HIS A 87 -10.65 21.01 -8.02
CA HIS A 87 -10.97 22.20 -8.81
C HIS A 87 -10.46 23.47 -8.12
N ASN A 88 -9.67 24.23 -8.87
CA ASN A 88 -9.23 25.55 -8.43
C ASN A 88 -10.14 26.63 -9.07
N PRO A 89 -11.00 27.30 -8.29
CA PRO A 89 -11.92 28.30 -8.84
C PRO A 89 -11.23 29.53 -9.44
N ARG A 90 -9.94 29.76 -9.14
CA ARG A 90 -9.19 30.91 -9.68
C ARG A 90 -8.61 30.63 -11.07
N THR A 91 -8.15 29.39 -11.29
CA THR A 91 -7.51 28.99 -12.56
C THR A 91 -8.42 28.19 -13.46
N GLY A 92 -9.56 27.70 -12.94
CA GLY A 92 -10.45 26.80 -13.65
C GLY A 92 -9.91 25.37 -13.81
N GLU A 93 -8.76 25.06 -13.23
CA GLU A 93 -8.13 23.75 -13.32
C GLU A 93 -8.72 22.76 -12.32
N GLY A 94 -8.65 21.46 -12.66
CA GLY A 94 -9.14 20.37 -11.83
C GLY A 94 -10.63 20.10 -12.03
N ARG A 95 -11.11 18.96 -11.52
CA ARG A 95 -12.44 18.42 -11.88
C ARG A 95 -13.33 17.98 -10.70
N ASN A 96 -12.84 18.08 -9.46
CA ASN A 96 -13.49 17.49 -8.28
C ASN A 96 -13.74 15.97 -8.43
N ALA A 97 -12.75 15.27 -8.98
CA ALA A 97 -12.80 13.83 -9.18
C ALA A 97 -11.90 13.09 -8.19
N ARG A 98 -12.31 11.88 -7.80
CA ARG A 98 -11.51 10.93 -7.01
C ARG A 98 -11.16 9.73 -7.86
N LEU A 99 -9.95 9.21 -7.67
CA LEU A 99 -9.45 8.03 -8.36
C LEU A 99 -8.59 7.19 -7.42
N PHE A 100 -8.77 5.88 -7.45
CA PHE A 100 -7.88 4.95 -6.78
C PHE A 100 -7.03 4.22 -7.81
N ILE A 101 -5.72 4.36 -7.68
CA ILE A 101 -4.75 3.55 -8.44
C ILE A 101 -4.20 2.48 -7.49
N LYS A 102 -4.12 1.26 -7.98
CA LYS A 102 -3.75 0.08 -7.19
C LYS A 102 -2.62 -0.66 -7.88
N VAL A 103 -1.69 -1.17 -7.09
CA VAL A 103 -0.63 -2.06 -7.58
C VAL A 103 -0.59 -3.31 -6.73
N GLY A 104 -0.57 -4.46 -7.39
CA GLY A 104 -0.37 -5.74 -6.73
C GLY A 104 1.10 -5.97 -6.43
N VAL A 105 1.38 -6.53 -5.25
CA VAL A 105 2.74 -6.76 -4.77
C VAL A 105 2.87 -8.21 -4.31
N PRO A 106 3.72 -9.00 -4.98
CA PRO A 106 3.99 -10.38 -4.58
C PRO A 106 4.70 -10.45 -3.22
N GLU A 107 4.51 -11.56 -2.53
CA GLU A 107 5.14 -11.77 -1.23
C GLU A 107 6.65 -11.99 -1.32
N ASP A 108 7.08 -12.69 -2.37
CA ASP A 108 8.48 -13.04 -2.63
C ASP A 108 9.30 -11.88 -3.20
N ASP A 109 8.63 -10.82 -3.68
CA ASP A 109 9.25 -9.59 -4.17
C ASP A 109 8.43 -8.36 -3.76
N PRO A 110 8.44 -7.99 -2.45
CA PRO A 110 7.62 -6.91 -1.91
C PRO A 110 8.26 -5.54 -2.17
N VAL A 111 8.47 -5.20 -3.45
CA VAL A 111 9.10 -3.94 -3.87
C VAL A 111 8.18 -3.20 -4.83
N VAL A 112 8.06 -1.87 -4.64
CA VAL A 112 7.30 -0.95 -5.49
C VAL A 112 8.16 0.29 -5.75
N PRO A 113 8.20 0.85 -6.98
CA PRO A 113 8.86 2.13 -7.20
C PRO A 113 8.25 3.25 -6.34
N THR A 114 9.10 4.09 -5.74
CA THR A 114 8.61 5.26 -4.98
C THR A 114 7.91 6.26 -5.89
N VAL A 115 6.89 6.91 -5.35
CA VAL A 115 6.20 8.01 -6.03
C VAL A 115 6.48 9.37 -5.39
N THR A 116 7.47 9.46 -4.47
CA THR A 116 7.87 10.70 -3.81
C THR A 116 8.37 11.77 -4.77
N GLY A 117 8.92 11.37 -5.92
CA GLY A 117 9.30 12.29 -7.01
C GLY A 117 8.10 12.89 -7.75
N VAL A 118 6.95 12.26 -7.67
CA VAL A 118 5.68 12.75 -8.23
C VAL A 118 4.90 13.54 -7.20
N TYR A 119 4.71 12.97 -6.02
CA TYR A 119 3.99 13.56 -4.89
C TYR A 119 4.86 13.55 -3.64
N ALA A 120 5.35 14.68 -3.22
CA ALA A 120 6.15 14.80 -2.01
C ALA A 120 5.42 14.30 -0.75
N GLY A 121 4.08 14.37 -0.74
CA GLY A 121 3.24 13.86 0.34
C GLY A 121 3.27 12.33 0.52
N ALA A 122 3.84 11.59 -0.43
CA ALA A 122 3.96 10.13 -0.34
C ALA A 122 5.08 9.67 0.62
N GLU A 123 5.99 10.57 1.00
CA GLU A 123 7.19 10.22 1.78
C GLU A 123 6.88 9.47 3.08
N PHE A 124 5.98 9.98 3.90
CA PHE A 124 5.63 9.35 5.17
C PHE A 124 4.70 8.14 5.02
N PRO A 125 3.66 8.19 4.16
CA PRO A 125 2.83 7.01 3.91
C PRO A 125 3.60 5.81 3.33
N GLU A 126 4.57 6.02 2.45
CA GLU A 126 5.43 4.94 1.96
C GLU A 126 6.29 4.32 3.07
N ARG A 127 6.81 5.14 4.00
CA ARG A 127 7.51 4.64 5.19
C ARG A 127 6.59 3.87 6.13
N GLU A 128 5.34 4.32 6.29
CA GLU A 128 4.34 3.60 7.10
C GLU A 128 4.04 2.23 6.50
N ILE A 129 3.83 2.15 5.18
CA ILE A 129 3.60 0.87 4.50
C ILE A 129 4.80 -0.06 4.64
N PHE A 130 6.02 0.46 4.51
CA PHE A 130 7.22 -0.32 4.76
C PHE A 130 7.26 -0.82 6.20
N ASP A 131 7.02 0.03 7.18
CA ASP A 131 7.08 -0.33 8.59
C ASP A 131 6.02 -1.37 8.97
N MET A 132 4.79 -1.23 8.47
CA MET A 132 3.65 -2.07 8.82
C MET A 132 3.57 -3.38 8.03
N PHE A 133 3.99 -3.39 6.76
CA PHE A 133 3.83 -4.53 5.85
C PHE A 133 5.13 -5.09 5.31
N GLY A 134 6.24 -4.35 5.39
CA GLY A 134 7.53 -4.74 4.84
C GLY A 134 7.63 -4.56 3.31
N ILE A 135 6.74 -3.77 2.72
CA ILE A 135 6.83 -3.40 1.30
C ILE A 135 7.84 -2.27 1.16
N ARG A 136 8.90 -2.50 0.37
CA ARG A 136 9.96 -1.52 0.14
C ARG A 136 9.62 -0.63 -1.04
N PHE A 137 9.90 0.66 -0.92
CA PHE A 137 9.74 1.61 -2.03
C PHE A 137 11.11 1.94 -2.62
N GLU A 138 11.36 1.38 -3.82
CA GLU A 138 12.62 1.59 -4.52
C GLU A 138 12.80 3.04 -4.94
N GLY A 139 13.97 3.61 -4.65
CA GLY A 139 14.27 5.02 -4.89
C GLY A 139 13.77 5.98 -3.80
N HIS A 140 13.12 5.49 -2.75
CA HIS A 140 12.76 6.33 -1.60
C HIS A 140 14.03 6.75 -0.85
N ARG A 141 14.14 8.06 -0.55
CA ARG A 141 15.38 8.66 0.01
C ARG A 141 15.68 8.25 1.45
N ASP A 142 14.65 7.83 2.23
CA ASP A 142 14.77 7.55 3.66
C ASP A 142 13.80 6.44 4.08
N MET A 143 14.14 5.17 3.80
CA MET A 143 13.29 4.00 4.07
C MET A 143 13.54 3.45 5.47
N ARG A 144 13.35 4.28 6.50
CA ARG A 144 13.41 3.90 7.92
C ARG A 144 12.00 3.70 8.48
N ARG A 145 11.90 2.94 9.57
CA ARG A 145 10.65 2.82 10.33
C ARG A 145 10.14 4.19 10.79
N ILE A 146 8.84 4.30 10.99
CA ILE A 146 8.22 5.56 11.40
C ILE A 146 7.30 5.40 12.62
N LEU A 147 6.60 4.27 12.74
CA LEU A 147 5.67 3.99 13.84
C LEU A 147 6.28 3.06 14.86
N MET A 148 6.99 2.02 14.41
CA MET A 148 7.64 1.07 15.30
C MET A 148 9.05 1.52 15.67
N ALA A 149 9.56 1.03 16.80
CA ALA A 149 10.95 1.23 17.20
C ALA A 149 11.91 0.60 16.17
N ASP A 150 13.13 1.13 16.06
CA ASP A 150 14.12 0.67 15.06
C ASP A 150 14.52 -0.80 15.25
N ASP A 151 14.47 -1.30 16.49
CA ASP A 151 14.76 -2.68 16.87
C ASP A 151 13.53 -3.61 16.84
N TRP A 152 12.38 -3.13 16.40
CA TRP A 152 11.17 -3.94 16.30
C TRP A 152 11.32 -5.04 15.26
N ILE A 153 10.93 -6.27 15.61
CA ILE A 153 11.04 -7.44 14.73
C ILE A 153 9.74 -7.66 13.97
N GLY A 154 9.82 -7.75 12.64
CA GLY A 154 8.70 -8.02 11.75
C GLY A 154 7.85 -6.79 11.42
N HIS A 155 6.64 -7.03 10.90
CA HIS A 155 5.73 -6.02 10.36
C HIS A 155 4.33 -6.24 10.93
N PRO A 156 3.87 -5.37 11.86
CA PRO A 156 2.72 -5.66 12.72
C PRO A 156 1.37 -5.75 12.02
N GLN A 157 1.21 -5.20 10.83
CA GLN A 157 -0.06 -5.25 10.10
C GLN A 157 -0.15 -6.41 9.09
N ARG A 158 0.89 -7.24 8.98
CA ARG A 158 0.77 -8.51 8.28
C ARG A 158 -0.20 -9.44 9.02
N LYS A 159 -1.06 -10.13 8.28
CA LYS A 159 -2.08 -11.01 8.86
C LYS A 159 -1.50 -12.28 9.51
N ASP A 160 -0.29 -12.66 9.16
CA ASP A 160 0.48 -13.73 9.80
C ASP A 160 1.33 -13.24 10.97
N TYR A 161 1.30 -11.93 11.27
CA TYR A 161 2.00 -11.38 12.43
C TYR A 161 1.26 -11.78 13.72
N PRO A 162 1.98 -12.29 14.74
CA PRO A 162 1.36 -12.77 15.98
C PRO A 162 0.68 -11.63 16.75
N LEU A 163 -0.55 -11.83 17.17
CA LEU A 163 -1.24 -10.94 18.10
C LEU A 163 -0.56 -10.98 19.48
N GLY A 164 -0.41 -9.82 20.14
CA GLY A 164 0.22 -9.73 21.47
C GLY A 164 1.74 -9.76 21.43
N GLY A 165 2.34 -9.25 20.36
CA GLY A 165 3.79 -9.24 20.12
C GLY A 165 4.64 -8.36 21.03
N GLU A 166 4.09 -7.53 21.90
CA GLU A 166 4.90 -6.70 22.79
C GLU A 166 5.57 -7.55 23.89
N ARG A 167 6.85 -7.26 24.12
CA ARG A 167 7.57 -7.79 25.28
C ARG A 167 7.04 -7.12 26.54
N VAL A 168 6.35 -7.87 27.36
CA VAL A 168 5.96 -7.40 28.69
C VAL A 168 7.18 -7.50 29.61
N GLN A 169 7.61 -6.37 30.17
CA GLN A 169 8.60 -6.36 31.24
C GLN A 169 7.90 -6.70 32.56
N PHE A 170 8.35 -7.78 33.19
CA PHE A 170 7.88 -8.16 34.52
C PHE A 170 8.58 -7.31 35.59
N PRO A 171 7.97 -7.17 36.80
CA PRO A 171 8.56 -6.40 37.91
C PRO A 171 9.96 -6.86 38.35
N ASP A 172 10.32 -8.11 38.06
CA ASP A 172 11.63 -8.71 38.35
C ASP A 172 12.68 -8.41 37.27
N GLY A 173 12.38 -7.57 36.30
CA GLY A 173 13.27 -7.17 35.21
C GLY A 173 13.35 -8.17 34.07
N ARG A 174 12.64 -9.29 34.12
CA ARG A 174 12.56 -10.24 33.00
C ARG A 174 11.60 -9.72 31.92
N TYR A 175 11.89 -10.08 30.69
CA TYR A 175 11.01 -9.84 29.56
C TYR A 175 10.28 -11.12 29.16
N GLY A 176 9.03 -11.01 28.78
CA GLY A 176 8.30 -12.09 28.13
C GLY A 176 8.96 -12.51 26.81
N PRO A 177 8.54 -13.64 26.22
CA PRO A 177 9.10 -14.13 24.96
C PRO A 177 8.99 -13.08 23.85
N SER A 178 10.04 -12.95 23.05
CA SER A 178 10.07 -12.05 21.92
C SER A 178 9.12 -12.51 20.79
N VAL A 179 8.77 -11.59 19.89
CA VAL A 179 8.02 -11.94 18.67
C VAL A 179 8.73 -13.00 17.86
N ALA A 180 10.07 -12.93 17.75
CA ALA A 180 10.87 -13.91 17.05
C ALA A 180 10.74 -15.32 17.65
N GLU A 181 10.62 -15.43 18.98
CA GLU A 181 10.39 -16.71 19.67
C GLU A 181 8.96 -17.24 19.48
N ARG A 182 7.99 -16.36 19.16
CA ARG A 182 6.59 -16.74 18.92
C ARG A 182 6.31 -17.07 17.45
N VAL A 183 6.99 -16.43 16.51
CA VAL A 183 6.85 -16.68 15.06
C VAL A 183 7.31 -18.11 14.69
N VAL A 184 8.12 -18.77 15.54
CA VAL A 184 8.53 -20.16 15.35
C VAL A 184 7.43 -21.16 15.72
N GLN A 185 6.31 -20.73 16.34
CA GLN A 185 5.17 -21.59 16.59
C GLN A 185 4.37 -21.79 15.30
N HIS A 186 4.12 -23.06 15.00
CA HIS A 186 3.59 -23.54 13.73
C HIS A 186 2.34 -22.81 13.23
N PRO A 187 2.19 -22.65 11.87
CA PRO A 187 0.95 -22.17 11.27
C PRO A 187 -0.22 -23.08 11.73
N GLY A 188 -1.17 -22.51 12.48
CA GLY A 188 -2.35 -23.23 12.94
C GLY A 188 -2.50 -23.37 14.46
N GLU A 189 -1.51 -23.02 15.28
CA GLU A 189 -1.71 -22.93 16.73
C GLU A 189 -2.39 -21.59 17.06
N SER A 190 -3.64 -21.69 17.54
CA SER A 190 -4.38 -20.50 17.98
C SER A 190 -3.70 -19.89 19.20
N PHE A 191 -3.46 -18.59 19.16
CA PHE A 191 -2.93 -17.79 20.27
C PHE A 191 -3.83 -17.78 21.52
N PHE A 192 -5.07 -18.18 21.36
CA PHE A 192 -6.00 -18.38 22.46
C PHE A 192 -5.91 -19.85 22.89
N GLY A 193 -4.93 -20.11 23.74
CA GLY A 193 -4.89 -21.38 24.47
C GLY A 193 -6.23 -21.61 25.19
N ARG A 194 -6.75 -22.78 25.03
CA ARG A 194 -7.87 -23.29 25.83
C ARG A 194 -7.47 -23.32 27.29
#